data_fb069c49787f1facb900be237aaf0db5
#
_entry.id   fb069c49787f1facb900be237aaf0db5
#
_cell.length_a   1.000
_cell.length_b   1.000
_cell.length_c   1.000
_cell.angle_alpha   90.00
_cell.angle_beta   90.00
_cell.angle_gamma   90.00
#
_symmetry.space_group_name_H-M   'P 1'
#
loop_
_entity.id
_entity.type
_entity.pdbx_description
1 polymer ?
#
loop_
_entity_poly.entity_id
_entity_poly.type
_entity_poly.pdbx_seq_one_letter_code
_entity_poly.pdbx_strand_id
1 'polypeptide(L)'
;MNIAIVTGASSGMGMEFARQLDHSLRKTDEIWLLARRREPMEELADAMRTRARTIVIDMTNEKEIDQFAEVLAISNPKITVLVNCAGVGSHGAFLKQSDEDVAAMVRLNIMALTQMTKICLPYMRRGSRIIQFSSGAAFVPQAAFAVYAASKSYVYSLSRALSKELRGRGISVTAVCPGPVDTPFLEHAYGDASHINGLKKLTMWWPGRLQIVRRESQFRSVDCP
;
A
#
# COMPACT_ATOMS: atom_id res chain seq x y z
N MET A 1 14.97 -2.76 17.59
CA MET A 1 13.52 -2.55 17.60
C MET A 1 12.92 -3.15 16.33
N ASN A 2 11.88 -3.96 16.44
CA ASN A 2 11.14 -4.51 15.30
C ASN A 2 9.96 -3.60 14.98
N ILE A 3 9.84 -3.14 13.73
CA ILE A 3 8.73 -2.27 13.34
C ILE A 3 7.94 -2.82 12.16
N ALA A 4 6.69 -2.39 12.06
CA ALA A 4 5.90 -2.45 10.85
C ALA A 4 5.66 -1.03 10.33
N ILE A 5 5.64 -0.84 9.02
CA ILE A 5 5.39 0.46 8.38
C ILE A 5 4.16 0.32 7.50
N VAL A 6 3.20 1.27 7.63
CA VAL A 6 2.00 1.32 6.81
C VAL A 6 1.87 2.71 6.19
N THR A 7 1.92 2.79 4.85
CA THR A 7 1.65 4.02 4.12
C THR A 7 0.16 4.14 3.79
N GLY A 8 -0.36 5.36 3.73
CA GLY A 8 -1.80 5.60 3.54
C GLY A 8 -2.65 5.21 4.75
N ALA A 9 -2.06 5.26 5.95
CA ALA A 9 -2.68 4.79 7.20
C ALA A 9 -3.82 5.68 7.71
N SER A 10 -4.07 6.85 7.12
CA SER A 10 -5.09 7.79 7.60
C SER A 10 -6.53 7.46 7.19
N SER A 11 -6.75 6.46 6.33
CA SER A 11 -8.11 6.04 5.90
C SER A 11 -8.12 4.71 5.15
N GLY A 12 -9.32 4.21 4.89
CA GLY A 12 -9.58 3.10 3.98
C GLY A 12 -8.77 1.86 4.29
N MET A 13 -8.25 1.20 3.24
CA MET A 13 -7.55 -0.07 3.36
C MET A 13 -6.25 0.03 4.17
N GLY A 14 -5.54 1.16 4.12
CA GLY A 14 -4.31 1.34 4.88
C GLY A 14 -4.57 1.40 6.40
N MET A 15 -5.59 2.14 6.82
CA MET A 15 -6.03 2.19 8.21
C MET A 15 -6.47 0.82 8.71
N GLU A 16 -7.32 0.13 7.95
CA GLU A 16 -7.80 -1.20 8.31
C GLU A 16 -6.66 -2.22 8.38
N PHE A 17 -5.71 -2.13 7.45
CA PHE A 17 -4.53 -3.00 7.47
C PHE A 17 -3.67 -2.77 8.72
N ALA A 18 -3.50 -1.52 9.15
CA ALA A 18 -2.77 -1.18 10.38
C ALA A 18 -3.46 -1.80 11.63
N ARG A 19 -4.80 -1.71 11.71
CA ARG A 19 -5.59 -2.38 12.78
C ARG A 19 -5.38 -3.89 12.81
N GLN A 20 -5.39 -4.53 11.64
CA GLN A 20 -5.18 -5.97 11.55
C GLN A 20 -3.76 -6.39 11.89
N LEU A 21 -2.76 -5.59 11.52
CA LEU A 21 -1.37 -5.82 11.93
C LEU A 21 -1.24 -5.77 13.45
N ASP A 22 -1.86 -4.80 14.11
CA ASP A 22 -1.87 -4.67 15.57
C ASP A 22 -2.38 -5.95 16.28
N HIS A 23 -3.40 -6.59 15.71
CA HIS A 23 -3.94 -7.83 16.28
C HIS A 23 -3.14 -9.08 15.93
N SER A 24 -2.38 -9.08 14.85
CA SER A 24 -1.72 -10.27 14.30
C SER A 24 -0.22 -10.36 14.54
N LEU A 25 0.47 -9.23 14.74
CA LEU A 25 1.90 -9.20 14.92
C LEU A 25 2.30 -9.32 16.41
N ARG A 26 2.80 -10.50 16.80
CA ARG A 26 3.21 -10.77 18.19
C ARG A 26 4.62 -10.31 18.57
N LYS A 27 5.46 -9.95 17.60
CA LYS A 27 6.88 -9.60 17.77
C LYS A 27 7.23 -8.25 17.15
N THR A 28 6.27 -7.36 17.07
CA THR A 28 6.45 -5.99 16.57
C THR A 28 6.42 -5.06 17.77
N ASP A 29 7.45 -4.26 17.91
CA ASP A 29 7.60 -3.33 19.03
C ASP A 29 6.82 -2.04 18.75
N GLU A 30 6.76 -1.64 17.48
CA GLU A 30 6.13 -0.39 17.07
C GLU A 30 5.54 -0.49 15.65
N ILE A 31 4.39 0.18 15.41
CA ILE A 31 3.80 0.32 14.07
C ILE A 31 3.89 1.79 13.66
N TRP A 32 4.58 2.05 12.56
CA TRP A 32 4.71 3.40 12.01
C TRP A 32 3.62 3.66 10.98
N LEU A 33 2.79 4.65 11.26
CA LEU A 33 1.64 5.08 10.46
C LEU A 33 2.04 6.30 9.64
N LEU A 34 2.09 6.17 8.33
CA LEU A 34 2.53 7.21 7.40
C LEU A 34 1.37 7.71 6.56
N ALA A 35 1.05 9.01 6.64
CA ALA A 35 0.10 9.69 5.75
C ALA A 35 0.20 11.21 5.90
N ARG A 36 -0.56 11.96 5.10
CA ARG A 36 -0.60 13.43 5.16
C ARG A 36 -1.47 13.96 6.30
N ARG A 37 -2.55 13.25 6.66
CA ARG A 37 -3.51 13.69 7.69
C ARG A 37 -3.12 13.13 9.04
N ARG A 38 -2.83 14.02 10.00
CA ARG A 38 -2.37 13.71 11.34
C ARG A 38 -3.47 13.09 12.20
N GLU A 39 -4.58 13.80 12.36
CA GLU A 39 -5.64 13.47 13.32
C GLU A 39 -6.16 12.02 13.17
N PRO A 40 -6.53 11.53 11.96
CA PRO A 40 -7.00 10.16 11.83
C PRO A 40 -5.94 9.10 12.15
N MET A 41 -4.65 9.44 12.03
CA MET A 41 -3.58 8.52 12.43
C MET A 41 -3.37 8.51 13.95
N GLU A 42 -3.54 9.65 14.62
CA GLU A 42 -3.46 9.75 16.09
C GLU A 42 -4.63 9.02 16.73
N GLU A 43 -5.86 9.22 16.25
CA GLU A 43 -7.04 8.45 16.69
C GLU A 43 -6.83 6.93 16.50
N LEU A 44 -6.25 6.53 15.37
CA LEU A 44 -5.91 5.13 15.13
C LEU A 44 -4.86 4.64 16.13
N ALA A 45 -3.81 5.42 16.36
CA ALA A 45 -2.71 5.09 17.27
C ALA A 45 -3.19 4.89 18.70
N ASP A 46 -4.08 5.76 19.17
CA ASP A 46 -4.67 5.69 20.53
C ASP A 46 -5.55 4.43 20.72
N ALA A 47 -6.14 3.93 19.64
CA ALA A 47 -6.95 2.71 19.66
C ALA A 47 -6.14 1.40 19.52
N MET A 48 -4.84 1.50 19.24
CA MET A 48 -3.97 0.34 19.02
C MET A 48 -3.38 -0.21 20.33
N ARG A 49 -3.14 -1.53 20.36
CA ARG A 49 -2.47 -2.24 21.48
C ARG A 49 -0.96 -2.11 21.39
N THR A 50 -0.43 -2.22 20.18
CA THR A 50 0.99 -2.05 19.88
C THR A 50 1.28 -0.56 19.81
N ARG A 51 2.38 -0.12 20.41
CA ARG A 51 2.81 1.27 20.29
C ARG A 51 2.82 1.71 18.81
N ALA A 52 2.12 2.77 18.51
CA ALA A 52 2.09 3.34 17.18
C ALA A 52 2.84 4.68 17.14
N ARG A 53 3.54 4.93 16.03
CA ARG A 53 4.21 6.19 15.76
C ARG A 53 3.58 6.82 14.52
N THR A 54 2.99 7.99 14.66
CA THR A 54 2.45 8.76 13.55
C THR A 54 3.55 9.58 12.90
N ILE A 55 3.67 9.48 11.57
CA ILE A 55 4.64 10.23 10.76
C ILE A 55 3.86 10.92 9.65
N VAL A 56 3.71 12.23 9.79
CA VAL A 56 3.07 13.06 8.76
C VAL A 56 4.04 13.24 7.62
N ILE A 57 3.66 12.77 6.43
CA ILE A 57 4.51 12.78 5.24
C ILE A 57 3.66 12.86 3.97
N ASP A 58 4.01 13.74 3.07
CA ASP A 58 3.58 13.70 1.67
C ASP A 58 4.60 12.91 0.84
N MET A 59 4.25 11.68 0.53
CA MET A 59 5.13 10.80 -0.24
C MET A 59 5.31 11.21 -1.71
N THR A 60 4.61 12.25 -2.19
CA THR A 60 4.87 12.85 -3.50
C THR A 60 5.97 13.93 -3.43
N ASN A 61 6.39 14.31 -2.22
CA ASN A 61 7.45 15.25 -1.97
C ASN A 61 8.78 14.49 -1.71
N GLU A 62 9.70 14.58 -2.64
CA GLU A 62 11.00 13.88 -2.55
C GLU A 62 11.80 14.26 -1.30
N LYS A 63 11.76 15.54 -0.89
CA LYS A 63 12.46 15.99 0.32
C LYS A 63 11.94 15.34 1.58
N GLU A 64 10.62 15.11 1.67
CA GLU A 64 10.02 14.44 2.82
C GLU A 64 10.35 12.93 2.83
N ILE A 65 10.47 12.32 1.65
CA ILE A 65 10.95 10.94 1.54
C ILE A 65 12.42 10.84 2.00
N ASP A 66 13.27 11.80 1.62
CA ASP A 66 14.66 11.85 2.07
C ASP A 66 14.77 12.03 3.59
N GLN A 67 13.96 12.94 4.16
CA GLN A 67 13.87 13.09 5.62
C GLN A 67 13.39 11.79 6.31
N PHE A 68 12.46 11.09 5.73
CA PHE A 68 12.04 9.79 6.25
C PHE A 68 13.18 8.75 6.16
N ALA A 69 13.99 8.77 5.10
CA ALA A 69 15.16 7.91 5.00
C ALA A 69 16.20 8.22 6.10
N GLU A 70 16.38 9.51 6.46
CA GLU A 70 17.22 9.92 7.60
C GLU A 70 16.66 9.38 8.93
N VAL A 71 15.33 9.46 9.14
CA VAL A 71 14.68 8.86 10.33
C VAL A 71 14.94 7.37 10.42
N LEU A 72 14.89 6.65 9.30
CA LEU A 72 15.24 5.23 9.25
C LEU A 72 16.72 4.99 9.56
N ALA A 73 17.61 5.81 9.03
CA ALA A 73 19.05 5.69 9.27
C ALA A 73 19.41 5.89 10.75
N ILE A 74 18.84 6.92 11.37
CA ILE A 74 19.07 7.23 12.80
C ILE A 74 18.47 6.13 13.70
N SER A 75 17.22 5.71 13.41
CA SER A 75 16.50 4.72 14.23
C SER A 75 17.02 3.30 14.02
N ASN A 76 17.64 3.02 12.89
CA ASN A 76 18.16 1.71 12.44
C ASN A 76 17.27 0.52 12.87
N PRO A 77 15.97 0.54 12.52
CA PRO A 77 15.04 -0.48 12.96
C PRO A 77 15.20 -1.77 12.15
N LYS A 78 14.64 -2.87 12.66
CA LYS A 78 14.35 -4.04 11.84
C LYS A 78 12.91 -3.94 11.32
N ILE A 79 12.75 -3.71 10.01
CA ILE A 79 11.43 -3.67 9.39
C ILE A 79 10.94 -5.10 9.16
N THR A 80 9.90 -5.49 9.88
CA THR A 80 9.28 -6.81 9.78
C THR A 80 8.20 -6.86 8.71
N VAL A 81 7.46 -5.76 8.55
CA VAL A 81 6.42 -5.60 7.53
C VAL A 81 6.48 -4.19 6.96
N LEU A 82 6.45 -4.08 5.63
CA LEU A 82 6.21 -2.84 4.90
C LEU A 82 4.91 -2.98 4.11
N VAL A 83 3.96 -2.09 4.36
CA VAL A 83 2.69 -2.01 3.63
C VAL A 83 2.65 -0.71 2.82
N ASN A 84 2.78 -0.82 1.52
CA ASN A 84 2.60 0.29 0.59
C ASN A 84 1.14 0.32 0.12
N CYS A 85 0.30 1.04 0.87
CA CYS A 85 -1.13 1.18 0.61
C CYS A 85 -1.53 2.59 0.16
N ALA A 86 -0.66 3.59 0.29
CA ALA A 86 -0.91 4.92 -0.24
C ALA A 86 -1.15 4.88 -1.75
N GLY A 87 -2.15 5.58 -2.21
CA GLY A 87 -2.47 5.64 -3.63
C GLY A 87 -3.66 6.56 -3.90
N VAL A 88 -3.73 7.05 -5.12
CA VAL A 88 -4.83 7.89 -5.63
C VAL A 88 -5.31 7.37 -6.97
N GLY A 89 -6.53 7.74 -7.33
CA GLY A 89 -7.12 7.52 -8.64
C GLY A 89 -7.91 8.72 -9.08
N SER A 90 -8.01 8.97 -10.38
CA SER A 90 -8.88 9.95 -10.99
C SER A 90 -9.53 9.32 -12.21
N HIS A 91 -10.86 9.26 -12.22
CA HIS A 91 -11.65 8.70 -13.30
C HIS A 91 -12.07 9.81 -14.25
N GLY A 92 -11.92 9.58 -15.53
CA GLY A 92 -12.29 10.51 -16.60
C GLY A 92 -11.59 10.18 -17.90
N ALA A 93 -12.18 10.62 -19.02
CA ALA A 93 -11.53 10.48 -20.34
C ALA A 93 -10.14 11.15 -20.30
N PHE A 94 -9.12 10.48 -20.87
CA PHE A 94 -7.72 10.89 -20.73
C PHE A 94 -7.47 12.37 -21.06
N LEU A 95 -8.08 12.88 -22.13
CA LEU A 95 -7.94 14.29 -22.52
C LEU A 95 -8.66 15.28 -21.57
N LYS A 96 -9.52 14.78 -20.68
CA LYS A 96 -10.26 15.62 -19.72
C LYS A 96 -9.68 15.54 -18.31
N GLN A 97 -8.76 14.64 -18.06
CA GLN A 97 -8.05 14.61 -16.78
C GLN A 97 -7.08 15.79 -16.69
N SER A 98 -6.99 16.40 -15.52
CA SER A 98 -6.00 17.45 -15.29
C SER A 98 -4.58 16.87 -15.31
N ASP A 99 -3.61 17.66 -15.74
CA ASP A 99 -2.19 17.28 -15.69
C ASP A 99 -1.76 16.95 -14.23
N GLU A 100 -2.35 17.65 -13.25
CA GLU A 100 -2.09 17.44 -11.84
C GLU A 100 -2.57 16.06 -11.37
N ASP A 101 -3.77 15.64 -11.73
CA ASP A 101 -4.30 14.31 -11.39
C ASP A 101 -3.46 13.20 -12.01
N VAL A 102 -3.09 13.37 -13.29
CA VAL A 102 -2.23 12.42 -13.99
C VAL A 102 -0.86 12.32 -13.29
N ALA A 103 -0.25 13.47 -12.99
CA ALA A 103 1.02 13.52 -12.31
C ALA A 103 0.93 12.94 -10.87
N ALA A 104 -0.14 13.24 -10.12
CA ALA A 104 -0.37 12.69 -8.78
C ALA A 104 -0.45 11.16 -8.79
N MET A 105 -1.16 10.56 -9.74
CA MET A 105 -1.22 9.10 -9.88
C MET A 105 0.16 8.49 -10.16
N VAL A 106 0.96 9.10 -11.04
CA VAL A 106 2.31 8.60 -11.35
C VAL A 106 3.24 8.78 -10.15
N ARG A 107 3.24 9.96 -9.54
CA ARG A 107 4.11 10.27 -8.39
C ARG A 107 3.81 9.37 -7.20
N LEU A 108 2.53 9.25 -6.80
CA LEU A 108 2.18 8.50 -5.60
C LEU A 108 2.15 6.99 -5.83
N ASN A 109 1.47 6.53 -6.89
CA ASN A 109 1.27 5.09 -7.09
C ASN A 109 2.52 4.37 -7.59
N ILE A 110 3.43 5.07 -8.29
CA ILE A 110 4.63 4.49 -8.90
C ILE A 110 5.89 4.94 -8.17
N MET A 111 6.22 6.25 -8.24
CA MET A 111 7.49 6.76 -7.72
C MET A 111 7.60 6.59 -6.22
N ALA A 112 6.64 7.10 -5.44
CA ALA A 112 6.64 7.01 -3.99
C ALA A 112 6.68 5.57 -3.49
N LEU A 113 5.84 4.69 -4.04
CA LEU A 113 5.83 3.26 -3.70
C LEU A 113 7.20 2.61 -3.96
N THR A 114 7.82 2.93 -5.10
CA THR A 114 9.14 2.39 -5.48
C THR A 114 10.22 2.90 -4.54
N GLN A 115 10.25 4.21 -4.26
CA GLN A 115 11.21 4.84 -3.35
C GLN A 115 11.05 4.29 -1.93
N MET A 116 9.82 4.24 -1.39
CA MET A 116 9.55 3.67 -0.07
C MET A 116 10.03 2.22 0.04
N THR A 117 9.79 1.42 -1.00
CA THR A 117 10.29 0.04 -1.03
C THR A 117 11.82 0.00 -1.00
N LYS A 118 12.48 0.84 -1.80
CA LYS A 118 13.93 0.90 -1.92
C LYS A 118 14.61 1.34 -0.62
N ILE A 119 14.12 2.40 0.02
CA ILE A 119 14.71 2.93 1.27
C ILE A 119 14.46 2.01 2.47
N CYS A 120 13.34 1.27 2.51
CA CYS A 120 13.04 0.34 3.59
C CYS A 120 13.80 -1.00 3.46
N LEU A 121 14.12 -1.43 2.25
CA LEU A 121 14.69 -2.75 1.96
C LEU A 121 16.03 -3.05 2.68
N PRO A 122 16.95 -2.10 2.91
CA PRO A 122 18.17 -2.34 3.69
C PRO A 122 17.91 -2.75 5.15
N TYR A 123 16.79 -2.32 5.73
CA TYR A 123 16.39 -2.60 7.11
C TYR A 123 15.58 -3.89 7.26
N MET A 124 15.33 -4.61 6.14
CA MET A 124 14.58 -5.86 6.14
C MET A 124 15.50 -7.08 6.20
N ARG A 125 15.05 -8.13 6.87
CA ARG A 125 15.80 -9.36 7.12
C ARG A 125 14.94 -10.57 6.72
N ARG A 126 15.54 -11.77 6.80
CA ARG A 126 14.82 -13.04 6.61
C ARG A 126 13.55 -13.08 7.48
N GLY A 127 12.43 -13.39 6.86
CA GLY A 127 11.09 -13.38 7.47
C GLY A 127 10.34 -12.05 7.37
N SER A 128 10.99 -10.98 6.88
CA SER A 128 10.29 -9.71 6.59
C SER A 128 9.35 -9.85 5.39
N ARG A 129 8.36 -8.96 5.31
CA ARG A 129 7.29 -9.00 4.31
C ARG A 129 7.06 -7.63 3.71
N ILE A 130 6.89 -7.58 2.39
CA ILE A 130 6.47 -6.38 1.66
C ILE A 130 5.08 -6.66 1.09
N ILE A 131 4.14 -5.76 1.35
CA ILE A 131 2.77 -5.83 0.87
C ILE A 131 2.52 -4.60 0.01
N GLN A 132 2.26 -4.84 -1.27
CA GLN A 132 2.07 -3.80 -2.28
C GLN A 132 0.60 -3.76 -2.71
N PHE A 133 -0.06 -2.62 -2.52
CA PHE A 133 -1.45 -2.46 -2.95
C PHE A 133 -1.54 -2.10 -4.44
N SER A 134 -1.77 -3.11 -5.24
CA SER A 134 -2.19 -3.01 -6.64
C SER A 134 -3.72 -2.84 -6.73
N SER A 135 -4.36 -3.40 -7.72
CA SER A 135 -5.81 -3.38 -7.95
C SER A 135 -6.19 -4.47 -8.93
N GLY A 136 -7.45 -4.86 -8.96
CA GLY A 136 -8.03 -5.62 -10.08
C GLY A 136 -7.88 -4.91 -11.43
N ALA A 137 -7.79 -3.58 -11.43
CA ALA A 137 -7.49 -2.76 -12.60
C ALA A 137 -6.12 -3.06 -13.24
N ALA A 138 -5.21 -3.74 -12.54
CA ALA A 138 -3.91 -4.13 -13.07
C ALA A 138 -3.97 -5.17 -14.20
N PHE A 139 -5.07 -5.90 -14.30
CA PHE A 139 -5.20 -7.04 -15.22
C PHE A 139 -5.97 -6.73 -16.49
N VAL A 140 -6.65 -5.59 -16.55
CA VAL A 140 -7.48 -5.20 -17.70
C VAL A 140 -7.30 -3.72 -17.99
N PRO A 141 -7.02 -3.34 -19.27
CA PRO A 141 -7.04 -1.95 -19.67
C PRO A 141 -8.42 -1.32 -19.39
N GLN A 142 -8.46 -0.18 -18.74
CA GLN A 142 -9.72 0.49 -18.39
C GLN A 142 -9.82 1.84 -19.08
N ALA A 143 -10.80 1.97 -19.99
CA ALA A 143 -11.17 3.27 -20.55
C ALA A 143 -11.61 4.22 -19.42
N ALA A 144 -11.34 5.49 -19.55
CA ALA A 144 -11.57 6.52 -18.53
C ALA A 144 -10.84 6.30 -17.18
N PHE A 145 -9.99 5.30 -17.08
CA PHE A 145 -9.15 5.03 -15.88
C PHE A 145 -7.74 4.57 -16.27
N ALA A 146 -7.28 4.98 -17.46
CA ALA A 146 -6.08 4.45 -18.09
C ALA A 146 -4.81 4.60 -17.25
N VAL A 147 -4.54 5.80 -16.72
CA VAL A 147 -3.33 6.08 -15.92
C VAL A 147 -3.35 5.29 -14.62
N TYR A 148 -4.50 5.23 -13.95
CA TYR A 148 -4.65 4.42 -12.74
C TYR A 148 -4.38 2.94 -13.02
N ALA A 149 -5.05 2.36 -14.02
CA ALA A 149 -4.87 0.95 -14.37
C ALA A 149 -3.41 0.64 -14.73
N ALA A 150 -2.76 1.49 -15.53
CA ALA A 150 -1.35 1.37 -15.85
C ALA A 150 -0.45 1.46 -14.62
N SER A 151 -0.72 2.37 -13.69
CA SER A 151 0.03 2.50 -12.43
C SER A 151 -0.09 1.24 -11.57
N LYS A 152 -1.27 0.61 -11.53
CA LYS A 152 -1.50 -0.61 -10.76
C LYS A 152 -0.92 -1.85 -11.43
N SER A 153 -0.84 -1.87 -12.77
CA SER A 153 -0.09 -2.88 -13.53
C SER A 153 1.42 -2.80 -13.24
N TYR A 154 1.97 -1.58 -13.16
CA TYR A 154 3.35 -1.37 -12.71
C TYR A 154 3.59 -1.99 -11.33
N VAL A 155 2.74 -1.68 -10.34
CA VAL A 155 2.87 -2.21 -8.96
C VAL A 155 2.81 -3.73 -8.95
N TYR A 156 1.90 -4.32 -9.71
CA TYR A 156 1.79 -5.78 -9.83
C TYR A 156 3.06 -6.39 -10.41
N SER A 157 3.56 -5.86 -11.53
CA SER A 157 4.77 -6.35 -12.20
C SER A 157 6.00 -6.22 -11.30
N LEU A 158 6.20 -5.04 -10.69
CA LEU A 158 7.28 -4.79 -9.73
C LEU A 158 7.24 -5.78 -8.57
N SER A 159 6.07 -6.03 -8.00
CA SER A 159 5.90 -6.96 -6.88
C SER A 159 6.31 -8.38 -7.26
N ARG A 160 5.97 -8.82 -8.47
CA ARG A 160 6.32 -10.13 -9.01
C ARG A 160 7.83 -10.29 -9.22
N ALA A 161 8.49 -9.27 -9.75
CA ALA A 161 9.93 -9.24 -9.95
C ALA A 161 10.66 -9.29 -8.61
N LEU A 162 10.31 -8.37 -7.68
CA LEU A 162 10.91 -8.31 -6.34
C LEU A 162 10.69 -9.60 -5.54
N SER A 163 9.55 -10.27 -5.70
CA SER A 163 9.29 -11.55 -5.04
C SER A 163 10.31 -12.63 -5.43
N LYS A 164 10.77 -12.61 -6.69
CA LYS A 164 11.81 -13.52 -7.16
C LYS A 164 13.22 -13.11 -6.68
N GLU A 165 13.54 -11.83 -6.82
CA GLU A 165 14.86 -11.28 -6.43
C GLU A 165 15.14 -11.44 -4.92
N LEU A 166 14.12 -11.21 -4.08
CA LEU A 166 14.26 -11.22 -2.63
C LEU A 166 14.10 -12.60 -1.98
N ARG A 167 13.78 -13.63 -2.78
CA ARG A 167 13.61 -15.01 -2.30
C ARG A 167 14.87 -15.51 -1.57
N GLY A 168 16.03 -15.28 -2.12
CA GLY A 168 17.32 -15.67 -1.52
C GLY A 168 17.58 -15.01 -0.17
N ARG A 169 17.09 -13.79 0.01
CA ARG A 169 17.13 -13.05 1.29
C ARG A 169 16.06 -13.51 2.29
N GLY A 170 15.12 -14.37 1.87
CA GLY A 170 13.99 -14.83 2.70
C GLY A 170 12.98 -13.72 3.01
N ILE A 171 12.86 -12.72 2.14
CA ILE A 171 11.87 -11.63 2.21
C ILE A 171 10.75 -11.96 1.24
N SER A 172 9.51 -11.97 1.71
CA SER A 172 8.34 -12.20 0.85
C SER A 172 7.76 -10.89 0.35
N VAL A 173 7.31 -10.89 -0.92
CA VAL A 173 6.60 -9.75 -1.53
C VAL A 173 5.24 -10.23 -2.01
N THR A 174 4.19 -9.54 -1.62
CA THR A 174 2.79 -9.86 -1.97
C THR A 174 2.14 -8.66 -2.64
N ALA A 175 1.60 -8.86 -3.84
CA ALA A 175 0.70 -7.89 -4.47
C ALA A 175 -0.73 -8.18 -4.01
N VAL A 176 -1.39 -7.17 -3.46
CA VAL A 176 -2.82 -7.22 -3.09
C VAL A 176 -3.60 -6.52 -4.18
N CYS A 177 -4.50 -7.24 -4.85
CA CYS A 177 -5.23 -6.76 -6.03
C CYS A 177 -6.74 -6.75 -5.74
N PRO A 178 -7.24 -5.79 -4.93
CA PRO A 178 -8.65 -5.71 -4.61
C PRO A 178 -9.50 -5.30 -5.81
N GLY A 179 -10.76 -5.76 -5.83
CA GLY A 179 -11.83 -5.13 -6.58
C GLY A 179 -12.28 -3.83 -5.90
N PRO A 180 -13.42 -3.25 -6.30
CA PRO A 180 -13.97 -2.06 -5.68
C PRO A 180 -14.30 -2.31 -4.20
N VAL A 181 -13.76 -1.49 -3.31
CA VAL A 181 -13.99 -1.53 -1.86
C VAL A 181 -14.52 -0.17 -1.42
N ASP A 182 -15.59 -0.18 -0.63
CA ASP A 182 -16.21 1.02 -0.09
C ASP A 182 -15.24 1.73 0.86
N THR A 183 -14.62 2.78 0.34
CA THR A 183 -13.59 3.57 1.02
C THR A 183 -13.60 4.99 0.46
N PRO A 184 -13.06 5.99 1.19
CA PRO A 184 -12.92 7.36 0.69
C PRO A 184 -12.15 7.48 -0.64
N PHE A 185 -11.38 6.46 -1.02
CA PHE A 185 -10.72 6.40 -2.32
C PHE A 185 -11.72 6.44 -3.49
N LEU A 186 -12.87 5.77 -3.37
CA LEU A 186 -13.86 5.74 -4.46
C LEU A 186 -14.51 7.10 -4.69
N GLU A 187 -14.89 7.78 -3.60
CA GLU A 187 -15.44 9.15 -3.69
C GLU A 187 -14.44 10.10 -4.33
N HIS A 188 -13.17 9.99 -3.93
CA HIS A 188 -12.11 10.80 -4.50
C HIS A 188 -11.85 10.48 -5.98
N ALA A 189 -11.89 9.20 -6.37
CA ALA A 189 -11.57 8.76 -7.72
C ALA A 189 -12.71 9.02 -8.72
N TYR A 190 -13.96 8.91 -8.30
CA TYR A 190 -15.14 8.93 -9.17
C TYR A 190 -16.07 10.13 -8.92
N GLY A 191 -15.91 10.86 -7.82
CA GLY A 191 -16.87 11.88 -7.34
C GLY A 191 -18.15 11.25 -6.80
N ASP A 192 -18.94 10.62 -7.67
CA ASP A 192 -20.11 9.81 -7.30
C ASP A 192 -19.83 8.33 -7.58
N ALA A 193 -19.75 7.54 -6.52
CA ALA A 193 -19.50 6.10 -6.59
C ALA A 193 -20.77 5.26 -6.55
N SER A 194 -21.96 5.86 -6.51
CA SER A 194 -23.25 5.17 -6.37
C SER A 194 -23.57 4.17 -7.49
N HIS A 195 -22.97 4.39 -8.66
CA HIS A 195 -23.15 3.54 -9.85
C HIS A 195 -22.19 2.34 -9.90
N ILE A 196 -21.27 2.20 -8.94
CA ILE A 196 -20.29 1.11 -8.94
C ILE A 196 -20.94 -0.16 -8.38
N ASN A 197 -21.13 -1.15 -9.24
CA ASN A 197 -21.66 -2.45 -8.84
C ASN A 197 -20.62 -3.30 -8.12
N GLY A 198 -21.08 -4.11 -7.17
CA GLY A 198 -20.22 -5.09 -6.47
C GLY A 198 -19.28 -4.47 -5.42
N LEU A 199 -19.62 -3.29 -4.91
CA LEU A 199 -18.90 -2.68 -3.77
C LEU A 199 -18.88 -3.63 -2.57
N LYS A 200 -17.68 -3.92 -2.07
CA LYS A 200 -17.50 -4.69 -0.85
C LYS A 200 -17.25 -3.75 0.32
N LYS A 201 -17.97 -3.96 1.42
CA LYS A 201 -17.66 -3.26 2.68
C LYS A 201 -16.23 -3.59 3.12
N LEU A 202 -15.51 -2.61 3.61
CA LEU A 202 -14.12 -2.74 4.03
C LEU A 202 -13.93 -3.87 5.07
N THR A 203 -14.86 -3.99 6.02
CA THR A 203 -14.88 -5.03 7.05
C THR A 203 -15.11 -6.45 6.52
N MET A 204 -15.75 -6.59 5.34
CA MET A 204 -16.04 -7.89 4.69
C MET A 204 -14.93 -8.29 3.71
N TRP A 205 -14.06 -7.35 3.34
CA TRP A 205 -13.05 -7.60 2.33
C TRP A 205 -11.94 -8.53 2.82
N TRP A 206 -11.74 -8.58 4.14
CA TRP A 206 -10.77 -9.46 4.78
C TRP A 206 -11.45 -10.30 5.88
N PRO A 207 -12.05 -11.45 5.53
CA PRO A 207 -12.67 -12.32 6.52
C PRO A 207 -11.59 -13.02 7.35
N GLY A 208 -11.26 -12.45 8.47
CA GLY A 208 -10.57 -13.07 9.58
C GLY A 208 -9.13 -13.50 9.35
N ARG A 209 -8.27 -13.06 10.25
CA ARG A 209 -6.84 -13.33 10.40
C ARG A 209 -6.04 -13.12 9.13
N LEU A 210 -5.07 -12.22 9.24
CA LEU A 210 -3.96 -12.09 8.30
C LEU A 210 -3.29 -13.47 8.12
N GLN A 211 -3.93 -14.37 7.41
CA GLN A 211 -3.27 -15.47 6.76
C GLN A 211 -2.50 -14.81 5.62
N ILE A 212 -1.41 -14.15 6.00
CA ILE A 212 -0.36 -13.79 5.07
C ILE A 212 0.04 -15.11 4.47
N VAL A 213 -0.55 -15.34 3.29
CA VAL A 213 -0.53 -16.61 2.60
C VAL A 213 0.92 -17.09 2.52
N ARG A 214 1.26 -18.02 3.39
CA ARG A 214 2.33 -18.96 3.16
C ARG A 214 1.83 -19.95 2.10
N ARG A 215 1.69 -19.53 0.85
CA ARG A 215 1.56 -20.48 -0.25
C ARG A 215 2.09 -19.85 -1.52
N GLU A 216 3.30 -20.23 -1.84
CA GLU A 216 3.96 -20.07 -3.13
C GLU A 216 3.28 -20.83 -4.30
N SER A 217 2.09 -21.43 -4.11
CA SER A 217 1.58 -22.42 -5.06
C SER A 217 0.15 -22.22 -5.59
N GLN A 218 -0.46 -21.05 -5.48
CA GLN A 218 -1.80 -20.83 -6.04
C GLN A 218 -1.96 -19.63 -6.98
N PHE A 219 -0.90 -19.20 -7.63
CA PHE A 219 -1.05 -18.47 -8.88
C PHE A 219 -0.88 -19.45 -10.03
N ARG A 220 -1.97 -20.05 -10.47
CA ARG A 220 -2.00 -20.64 -11.82
C ARG A 220 -1.65 -19.50 -12.77
N SER A 221 -0.62 -19.71 -13.57
CA SER A 221 -0.35 -18.92 -14.75
C SER A 221 -1.66 -18.80 -15.54
N VAL A 222 -2.21 -17.61 -15.62
CA VAL A 222 -3.12 -17.29 -16.71
C VAL A 222 -2.17 -17.13 -17.90
N ASP A 223 -2.07 -18.18 -18.69
CA ASP A 223 -1.43 -18.12 -19.99
C ASP A 223 -2.17 -17.03 -20.78
N CYS A 224 -1.47 -15.98 -21.13
CA CYS A 224 -1.93 -15.04 -22.13
C CYS A 224 -2.01 -15.75 -23.48
N PRO A 225 -3.10 -15.56 -24.26
CA PRO A 225 -3.15 -16.03 -25.64
C PRO A 225 -2.15 -15.31 -26.53
#